data_56afeedc557b271222bcff147c76602d
#
_entry.id   56afeedc557b271222bcff147c76602d
#
_cell.length_a   1.000
_cell.length_b   1.000
_cell.length_c   1.000
_cell.angle_alpha   90.00
_cell.angle_beta   90.00
_cell.angle_gamma   90.00
#
_symmetry.space_group_name_H-M   'P 1'
#
loop_
_entity.id
_entity.type
_entity.pdbx_description
1 polymer ?
#
loop_
_entity_poly.entity_id
_entity_poly.type
_entity_poly.pdbx_seq_one_letter_code
_entity_poly.pdbx_strand_id
1 'polypeptide(L)'
;KYNSEMIGLNGRLDSIQAAVLLEKLTIFDEEIILRNEIDRNYRKFLNNAQYHPKDYKSSHALFSIILGSESKRDNLIFRLSEKKIPTVVYYKYPIHLMNAFRYLGYKQNDLPVSELLSKTIVSLPMHPYLADEDLFKIKKCIIQK
;
A
#
# COMPACT_ATOMS: atom_id res chain seq x y z
N LYS A 1 42.47 -5.26 3.60
CA LYS A 1 41.49 -4.50 4.38
C LYS A 1 40.74 -3.46 3.53
N TYR A 2 41.27 -3.07 2.35
CA TYR A 2 40.69 -2.03 1.50
C TYR A 2 40.40 -2.51 0.06
N ASN A 3 40.42 -3.82 -0.18
CA ASN A 3 40.06 -4.42 -1.45
C ASN A 3 38.67 -5.02 -1.33
N SER A 4 37.66 -4.39 -1.97
CA SER A 4 36.27 -4.87 -2.00
C SER A 4 36.08 -5.70 -3.28
N GLU A 5 35.59 -6.92 -3.13
CA GLU A 5 35.31 -7.83 -4.25
C GLU A 5 33.95 -7.56 -4.90
N MET A 6 33.06 -6.84 -4.19
CA MET A 6 31.72 -6.50 -4.67
C MET A 6 31.36 -5.05 -4.33
N ILE A 7 30.53 -4.45 -5.17
CA ILE A 7 29.90 -3.16 -4.89
C ILE A 7 28.79 -3.42 -3.88
N GLY A 8 28.83 -2.73 -2.74
CA GLY A 8 27.86 -2.85 -1.67
C GLY A 8 27.20 -1.52 -1.34
N LEU A 9 26.24 -1.58 -0.42
CA LEU A 9 25.56 -0.41 0.13
C LEU A 9 26.16 -0.05 1.49
N ASN A 10 26.28 1.24 1.78
CA ASN A 10 26.56 1.72 3.13
C ASN A 10 25.25 1.75 3.93
N GLY A 11 24.72 0.55 4.25
CA GLY A 11 23.50 0.36 5.01
C GLY A 11 23.79 0.25 6.50
N ARG A 12 23.59 1.34 7.23
CA ARG A 12 23.75 1.39 8.69
C ARG A 12 22.41 1.65 9.36
N LEU A 13 22.21 1.07 10.54
CA LEU A 13 21.15 1.47 11.45
C LEU A 13 21.68 2.57 12.34
N ASP A 14 21.15 3.79 12.20
CA ASP A 14 21.51 4.93 13.01
C ASP A 14 21.01 4.75 14.45
N SER A 15 21.77 5.19 15.44
CA SER A 15 21.43 5.05 16.86
C SER A 15 20.10 5.73 17.21
N ILE A 16 19.80 6.87 16.61
CA ILE A 16 18.52 7.57 16.79
C ILE A 16 17.37 6.72 16.21
N GLN A 17 17.54 6.18 15.01
CA GLN A 17 16.56 5.28 14.41
C GLN A 17 16.36 4.01 15.24
N ALA A 18 17.45 3.42 15.75
CA ALA A 18 17.39 2.25 16.61
C ALA A 18 16.63 2.54 17.92
N ALA A 19 16.85 3.67 18.56
CA ALA A 19 16.14 4.08 19.76
C ALA A 19 14.63 4.23 19.52
N VAL A 20 14.23 4.87 18.40
CA VAL A 20 12.80 4.98 18.01
C VAL A 20 12.20 3.61 17.75
N LEU A 21 12.92 2.71 17.07
CA LEU A 21 12.42 1.36 16.79
C LEU A 21 12.25 0.52 18.04
N LEU A 22 13.14 0.66 19.04
CA LEU A 22 13.01 -0.05 20.32
C LEU A 22 11.71 0.33 21.03
N GLU A 23 11.39 1.63 21.10
CA GLU A 23 10.12 2.08 21.66
C GLU A 23 8.91 1.60 20.85
N LYS A 24 9.00 1.65 19.51
CA LYS A 24 7.93 1.14 18.64
C LYS A 24 7.70 -0.35 18.80
N LEU A 25 8.72 -1.14 19.08
CA LEU A 25 8.57 -2.59 19.30
C LEU A 25 7.75 -2.90 20.54
N THR A 26 7.74 -2.04 21.57
CA THR A 26 6.96 -2.28 22.80
C THR A 26 5.44 -2.27 22.58
N ILE A 27 4.97 -1.55 21.55
CA ILE A 27 3.55 -1.42 21.18
C ILE A 27 3.20 -2.12 19.87
N PHE A 28 4.15 -2.80 19.25
CA PHE A 28 3.99 -3.34 17.90
C PHE A 28 2.87 -4.39 17.79
N ASP A 29 2.79 -5.31 18.75
CA ASP A 29 1.76 -6.35 18.76
C ASP A 29 0.35 -5.77 18.90
N GLU A 30 0.19 -4.73 19.72
CA GLU A 30 -1.06 -4.00 19.85
C GLU A 30 -1.42 -3.26 18.55
N GLU A 31 -0.48 -2.59 17.92
CA GLU A 31 -0.69 -1.95 16.62
C GLU A 31 -1.11 -2.95 15.53
N ILE A 32 -0.60 -4.17 15.55
CA ILE A 32 -1.03 -5.24 14.63
C ILE A 32 -2.49 -5.65 14.88
N ILE A 33 -2.92 -5.76 16.13
CA ILE A 33 -4.32 -6.06 16.48
C ILE A 33 -5.24 -4.96 15.95
N LEU A 34 -4.92 -3.70 16.21
CA LEU A 34 -5.70 -2.54 15.75
C LEU A 34 -5.78 -2.48 14.20
N ARG A 35 -4.67 -2.73 13.49
CA ARG A 35 -4.69 -2.80 12.01
C ARG A 35 -5.59 -3.92 11.49
N ASN A 36 -5.61 -5.07 12.15
CA ASN A 36 -6.52 -6.16 11.80
C ASN A 36 -8.00 -5.78 12.01
N GLU A 37 -8.31 -4.96 13.00
CA GLU A 37 -9.67 -4.43 13.22
C GLU A 37 -10.09 -3.47 12.09
N ILE A 38 -9.20 -2.58 11.68
CA ILE A 38 -9.42 -1.68 10.56
C ILE A 38 -9.60 -2.46 9.25
N ASP A 39 -8.80 -3.49 8.98
CA ASP A 39 -8.97 -4.38 7.83
C ASP A 39 -10.36 -5.01 7.82
N ARG A 40 -10.79 -5.57 8.97
CA ARG A 40 -12.15 -6.14 9.11
C ARG A 40 -13.24 -5.10 8.86
N ASN A 41 -13.08 -3.87 9.34
CA ASN A 41 -14.04 -2.79 9.13
C ASN A 41 -14.13 -2.37 7.66
N TYR A 42 -13.02 -2.26 6.95
CA TYR A 42 -13.01 -2.01 5.50
C TYR A 42 -13.72 -3.12 4.73
N ARG A 43 -13.47 -4.38 5.06
CA ARG A 43 -14.08 -5.55 4.39
C ARG A 43 -15.59 -5.69 4.60
N LYS A 44 -16.17 -5.03 5.58
CA LYS A 44 -17.64 -4.97 5.75
C LYS A 44 -18.36 -4.27 4.58
N PHE A 45 -17.65 -3.42 3.83
CA PHE A 45 -18.23 -2.66 2.71
C PHE A 45 -17.41 -2.66 1.43
N LEU A 46 -16.27 -3.36 1.40
CA LEU A 46 -15.38 -3.48 0.24
C LEU A 46 -15.13 -4.94 -0.09
N ASN A 47 -15.59 -5.37 -1.27
CA ASN A 47 -15.40 -6.74 -1.76
C ASN A 47 -14.23 -6.88 -2.73
N ASN A 48 -13.65 -5.76 -3.16
CA ASN A 48 -12.56 -5.69 -4.15
C ASN A 48 -11.19 -5.38 -3.53
N ALA A 49 -11.06 -5.61 -2.22
CA ALA A 49 -9.79 -5.50 -1.52
C ALA A 49 -8.87 -6.67 -1.87
N GLN A 50 -7.57 -6.37 -1.91
CA GLN A 50 -6.55 -7.39 -2.12
C GLN A 50 -6.58 -8.40 -0.97
N TYR A 51 -6.49 -9.68 -1.34
CA TYR A 51 -6.50 -10.81 -0.40
C TYR A 51 -5.09 -11.32 -0.12
N HIS A 52 -4.88 -11.82 1.11
CA HIS A 52 -3.75 -12.69 1.44
C HIS A 52 -4.26 -14.11 1.72
N PRO A 53 -3.45 -15.15 1.52
CA PRO A 53 -3.83 -16.53 1.84
C PRO A 53 -4.19 -16.69 3.32
N LYS A 54 -5.14 -17.60 3.63
CA LYS A 54 -5.69 -17.77 4.99
C LYS A 54 -4.63 -18.17 6.03
N ASP A 55 -3.58 -18.87 5.61
CA ASP A 55 -2.53 -19.39 6.50
C ASP A 55 -1.44 -18.35 6.81
N TYR A 56 -1.58 -17.13 6.30
CA TYR A 56 -0.61 -16.06 6.52
C TYR A 56 -1.20 -14.95 7.39
N LYS A 57 -0.36 -14.44 8.30
CA LYS A 57 -0.67 -13.23 9.08
C LYS A 57 -0.14 -12.01 8.33
N SER A 58 -0.99 -11.04 8.09
CA SER A 58 -0.60 -9.76 7.48
C SER A 58 -0.32 -8.72 8.56
N SER A 59 0.70 -7.88 8.34
CA SER A 59 0.92 -6.68 9.14
C SER A 59 -0.05 -5.55 8.78
N HIS A 60 -0.82 -5.72 7.70
CA HIS A 60 -1.71 -4.68 7.15
C HIS A 60 -1.03 -3.31 7.04
N ALA A 61 0.19 -3.29 6.49
CA ALA A 61 0.90 -2.04 6.24
C ALA A 61 0.17 -1.16 5.21
N LEU A 62 -0.55 -1.80 4.30
CA LEU A 62 -1.38 -1.16 3.26
C LEU A 62 -2.75 -1.85 3.21
N PHE A 63 -3.77 -1.09 2.82
CA PHE A 63 -5.06 -1.61 2.43
C PHE A 63 -5.37 -1.18 1.00
N SER A 64 -5.19 -2.08 0.06
CA SER A 64 -5.33 -1.80 -1.37
C SER A 64 -6.60 -2.41 -1.93
N ILE A 65 -7.28 -1.63 -2.78
CA ILE A 65 -8.47 -2.06 -3.53
C ILE A 65 -8.20 -1.96 -5.02
N ILE A 66 -8.84 -2.84 -5.78
CA ILE A 66 -8.72 -2.89 -7.24
C ILE A 66 -10.04 -2.43 -7.84
N LEU A 67 -9.99 -1.42 -8.71
CA LEU A 67 -11.16 -0.89 -9.39
C LEU A 67 -11.26 -1.43 -10.82
N GLY A 68 -12.46 -1.35 -11.40
CA GLY A 68 -12.71 -1.93 -12.72
C GLY A 68 -12.07 -1.18 -13.89
N SER A 69 -11.51 0.01 -13.68
CA SER A 69 -10.79 0.79 -14.70
C SER A 69 -9.95 1.91 -14.07
N GLU A 70 -9.02 2.44 -14.85
CA GLU A 70 -8.20 3.60 -14.48
C GLU A 70 -9.06 4.83 -14.16
N SER A 71 -10.06 5.11 -15.01
CA SER A 71 -10.99 6.21 -14.80
C SER A 71 -11.78 6.10 -13.48
N LYS A 72 -12.21 4.88 -13.10
CA LYS A 72 -12.88 4.66 -11.81
C LYS A 72 -11.92 4.88 -10.64
N ARG A 73 -10.66 4.45 -10.77
CA ARG A 73 -9.61 4.67 -9.79
C ARG A 73 -9.34 6.18 -9.61
N ASP A 74 -9.16 6.91 -10.70
CA ASP A 74 -8.84 8.33 -10.66
C ASP A 74 -10.03 9.16 -10.11
N ASN A 75 -11.25 8.81 -10.49
CA ASN A 75 -12.46 9.44 -9.93
C ASN A 75 -12.57 9.21 -8.41
N LEU A 76 -12.27 8.00 -7.93
CA LEU A 76 -12.26 7.74 -6.48
C LEU A 76 -11.18 8.54 -5.77
N ILE A 77 -9.96 8.59 -6.31
CA ILE A 77 -8.87 9.41 -5.77
C ILE A 77 -9.28 10.88 -5.68
N PHE A 78 -9.89 11.42 -6.74
CA PHE A 78 -10.36 12.79 -6.76
C PHE A 78 -11.38 13.05 -5.65
N ARG A 79 -12.43 12.22 -5.52
CA ARG A 79 -13.46 12.37 -4.47
C ARG A 79 -12.89 12.27 -3.06
N LEU A 80 -11.93 11.39 -2.82
CA LEU A 80 -11.26 11.28 -1.54
C LEU A 80 -10.40 12.52 -1.25
N SER A 81 -9.70 13.04 -2.26
CA SER A 81 -8.88 14.25 -2.13
C SER A 81 -9.71 15.49 -1.77
N GLU A 82 -10.92 15.66 -2.35
CA GLU A 82 -11.87 16.72 -2.00
C GLU A 82 -12.28 16.69 -0.51
N LYS A 83 -12.22 15.50 0.09
CA LYS A 83 -12.47 15.32 1.53
C LYS A 83 -11.19 15.29 2.37
N LYS A 84 -10.04 15.64 1.78
CA LYS A 84 -8.71 15.60 2.41
C LYS A 84 -8.32 14.22 2.93
N ILE A 85 -8.82 13.16 2.31
CA ILE A 85 -8.50 11.77 2.63
C ILE A 85 -7.33 11.35 1.73
N PRO A 86 -6.13 11.06 2.29
CA PRO A 86 -4.96 10.69 1.51
C PRO A 86 -5.11 9.31 0.88
N THR A 87 -4.65 9.16 -0.34
CA THR A 87 -4.58 7.88 -1.05
C THR A 87 -3.25 7.78 -1.79
N VAL A 88 -2.79 6.55 -2.01
CA VAL A 88 -1.53 6.29 -2.74
C VAL A 88 -1.73 5.17 -3.74
N VAL A 89 -1.04 5.24 -4.87
CA VAL A 89 -0.98 4.15 -5.86
C VAL A 89 0.38 3.48 -5.79
N TYR A 90 0.43 2.25 -5.30
CA TYR A 90 1.64 1.41 -5.22
C TYR A 90 1.57 0.25 -6.22
N TYR A 91 2.09 0.35 -7.48
CA TYR A 91 2.78 1.50 -8.04
C TYR A 91 2.16 1.89 -9.37
N LYS A 92 2.21 3.18 -9.70
CA LYS A 92 1.61 3.74 -10.92
C LYS A 92 2.28 3.24 -12.22
N TYR A 93 3.54 2.83 -12.13
CA TYR A 93 4.30 2.28 -13.26
C TYR A 93 4.78 0.86 -12.94
N PRO A 94 4.50 -0.14 -13.79
CA PRO A 94 5.05 -1.48 -13.64
C PRO A 94 6.57 -1.45 -13.76
N ILE A 95 7.26 -2.20 -12.93
CA ILE A 95 8.75 -2.19 -12.87
C ILE A 95 9.37 -2.50 -14.22
N HIS A 96 8.83 -3.50 -14.95
CA HIS A 96 9.37 -3.93 -16.24
C HIS A 96 9.27 -2.85 -17.34
N LEU A 97 8.42 -1.84 -17.18
CA LEU A 97 8.29 -0.70 -18.10
C LEU A 97 9.07 0.54 -17.66
N MET A 98 9.73 0.50 -16.50
CA MET A 98 10.56 1.60 -16.03
C MET A 98 11.86 1.69 -16.83
N ASN A 99 12.32 2.90 -17.11
CA ASN A 99 13.56 3.14 -17.87
C ASN A 99 14.79 2.43 -17.25
N ALA A 100 14.84 2.34 -15.92
CA ALA A 100 15.91 1.66 -15.20
C ALA A 100 16.04 0.16 -15.55
N PHE A 101 14.97 -0.48 -16.01
CA PHE A 101 14.91 -1.91 -16.34
C PHE A 101 14.79 -2.19 -17.85
N ARG A 102 14.90 -1.15 -18.69
CA ARG A 102 14.79 -1.28 -20.16
C ARG A 102 15.78 -2.30 -20.75
N TYR A 103 16.92 -2.47 -20.13
CA TYR A 103 17.95 -3.44 -20.57
C TYR A 103 17.48 -4.90 -20.48
N LEU A 104 16.43 -5.21 -19.75
CA LEU A 104 15.83 -6.56 -19.67
C LEU A 104 14.97 -6.91 -20.90
N GLY A 105 14.70 -5.94 -21.79
CA GLY A 105 13.99 -6.18 -23.05
C GLY A 105 12.49 -6.32 -22.97
N TYR A 106 11.89 -6.22 -21.78
CA TYR A 106 10.42 -6.27 -21.60
C TYR A 106 9.71 -5.13 -22.32
N LYS A 107 8.53 -5.43 -22.86
CA LYS A 107 7.67 -4.50 -23.59
C LYS A 107 6.28 -4.47 -22.94
N GLN A 108 5.47 -3.51 -23.39
CA GLN A 108 4.06 -3.43 -23.04
C GLN A 108 3.34 -4.73 -23.44
N ASN A 109 2.46 -5.21 -22.59
CA ASN A 109 1.70 -6.47 -22.66
C ASN A 109 2.49 -7.74 -22.33
N ASP A 110 3.77 -7.67 -21.98
CA ASP A 110 4.53 -8.84 -21.53
C ASP A 110 4.10 -9.31 -20.15
N LEU A 111 3.69 -8.37 -19.26
CA LEU A 111 3.19 -8.66 -17.91
C LEU A 111 1.81 -8.00 -17.69
N PRO A 112 0.74 -8.50 -18.35
CA PRO A 112 -0.55 -7.84 -18.42
C PRO A 112 -1.24 -7.64 -17.05
N VAL A 113 -1.04 -8.55 -16.10
CA VAL A 113 -1.59 -8.41 -14.74
C VAL A 113 -0.95 -7.24 -14.01
N SER A 114 0.37 -7.10 -14.08
CA SER A 114 1.12 -5.99 -13.48
C SER A 114 0.70 -4.65 -14.07
N GLU A 115 0.51 -4.62 -15.39
CA GLU A 115 0.08 -3.43 -16.13
C GLU A 115 -1.37 -3.05 -15.81
N LEU A 116 -2.26 -4.04 -15.67
CA LEU A 116 -3.63 -3.80 -15.24
C LEU A 116 -3.68 -3.24 -13.82
N LEU A 117 -2.95 -3.86 -12.89
CA LEU A 117 -2.94 -3.43 -11.49
C LEU A 117 -2.38 -2.00 -11.35
N SER A 118 -1.34 -1.64 -12.07
CA SER A 118 -0.78 -0.28 -12.02
C SER A 118 -1.81 0.81 -12.40
N LYS A 119 -2.79 0.46 -13.25
CA LYS A 119 -3.87 1.35 -13.67
C LYS A 119 -5.08 1.35 -12.73
N THR A 120 -5.32 0.26 -12.02
CA THR A 120 -6.60 0.03 -11.33
C THR A 120 -6.51 -0.03 -9.81
N ILE A 121 -5.32 -0.13 -9.24
CA ILE A 121 -5.11 -0.23 -7.79
C ILE A 121 -5.04 1.14 -7.13
N VAL A 122 -5.56 1.23 -5.91
CA VAL A 122 -5.38 2.37 -5.01
C VAL A 122 -5.34 1.87 -3.56
N SER A 123 -4.46 2.44 -2.76
CA SER A 123 -4.35 2.17 -1.33
C SER A 123 -5.09 3.25 -0.54
N LEU A 124 -5.97 2.80 0.35
CA LEU A 124 -6.71 3.62 1.31
C LEU A 124 -5.89 3.83 2.59
N PRO A 125 -6.22 4.83 3.43
CA PRO A 125 -5.56 5.03 4.70
C PRO A 125 -5.56 3.75 5.56
N MET A 126 -4.40 3.37 6.07
CA MET A 126 -4.23 2.19 6.91
C MET A 126 -3.18 2.47 7.98
N HIS A 127 -3.62 2.69 9.20
CA HIS A 127 -2.77 2.84 10.38
C HIS A 127 -3.56 2.47 11.64
N PRO A 128 -2.91 2.06 12.75
CA PRO A 128 -3.59 1.52 13.93
C PRO A 128 -4.51 2.53 14.65
N TYR A 129 -4.34 3.82 14.40
CA TYR A 129 -5.06 4.91 15.05
C TYR A 129 -6.12 5.56 14.14
N LEU A 130 -6.59 4.85 13.11
CA LEU A 130 -7.64 5.35 12.23
C LEU A 130 -8.98 5.36 12.97
N ALA A 131 -9.55 6.54 13.15
CA ALA A 131 -10.81 6.71 13.89
C ALA A 131 -12.02 6.20 13.10
N ASP A 132 -13.05 5.77 13.81
CA ASP A 132 -14.32 5.32 13.20
C ASP A 132 -14.97 6.42 12.35
N GLU A 133 -14.85 7.68 12.74
CA GLU A 133 -15.33 8.82 11.95
C GLU A 133 -14.64 8.92 10.59
N ASP A 134 -13.35 8.64 10.53
CA ASP A 134 -12.59 8.69 9.27
C ASP A 134 -12.94 7.49 8.39
N LEU A 135 -13.10 6.30 8.98
CA LEU A 135 -13.65 5.13 8.28
C LEU A 135 -15.03 5.41 7.69
N PHE A 136 -15.88 6.10 8.44
CA PHE A 136 -17.21 6.49 7.96
C PHE A 136 -17.15 7.49 6.79
N LYS A 137 -16.27 8.49 6.85
CA LYS A 137 -16.03 9.44 5.75
C LYS A 137 -15.54 8.71 4.49
N ILE A 138 -14.56 7.81 4.65
CA ILE A 138 -14.03 6.99 3.57
C ILE A 138 -15.14 6.14 2.94
N LYS A 139 -15.93 5.44 3.76
CA LYS A 139 -17.07 4.63 3.32
C LYS A 139 -18.06 5.45 2.49
N LYS A 140 -18.44 6.65 2.96
CA LYS A 140 -19.33 7.55 2.19
C LYS A 140 -18.76 7.88 0.82
N CYS A 141 -17.49 8.24 0.73
CA CYS A 141 -16.85 8.57 -0.54
C CYS A 141 -16.81 7.38 -1.52
N ILE A 142 -16.73 6.15 -1.02
CA ILE A 142 -16.65 4.96 -1.88
C ILE A 142 -18.04 4.53 -2.37
N ILE A 143 -19.04 4.55 -1.50
CA ILE A 143 -20.40 4.05 -1.81
C ILE A 143 -21.23 5.05 -2.60
N GLN A 144 -21.04 6.35 -2.40
CA GLN A 144 -21.74 7.38 -3.18
C GLN A 144 -21.20 7.33 -4.63
N LYS A 145 -22.08 6.91 -5.55
CA LYS A 145 -21.82 6.91 -7.00
C LYS A 145 -21.83 8.32 -7.57
#